data_ba7e4fead88ef4a5610d053d404effc5
#
_entry.id   ba7e4fead88ef4a5610d053d404effc5
#
_cell.length_a   1.000
_cell.length_b   1.000
_cell.length_c   1.000
_cell.angle_alpha   90.00
_cell.angle_beta   90.00
_cell.angle_gamma   90.00
#
_symmetry.space_group_name_H-M   'P 1'
#
loop_
_entity.id
_entity.type
_entity.pdbx_description
1 polymer ?
#
loop_
_entity_poly.entity_id
_entity_poly.type
_entity_poly.pdbx_seq_one_letter_code
_entity_poly.pdbx_strand_id
1 'polypeptide(L)'
;HDAVAYAQQFAGIDNPSELVSAQEVGDGNLNLVFKVFDRQGVSRAIVKQALPYVRCVGESWPLTLDRARLEAQTLIAHYQHSPQHTVKIHHFDPELAVMVMEDLSDHRIWRGELIANVYYPQAARQLGDYLAQGLFHTRDFYLPPP
;
A
#
# COMPACT_ATOMS: atom_id res chain seq x y z
N HIS A 1 14.56 -12.64 -3.69
CA HIS A 1 15.60 -12.21 -2.74
C HIS A 1 15.53 -10.71 -2.46
N ASP A 2 15.26 -9.88 -3.46
CA ASP A 2 15.34 -8.44 -3.32
C ASP A 2 14.23 -7.85 -2.44
N ALA A 3 12.99 -8.36 -2.52
CA ALA A 3 11.88 -7.88 -1.71
C ALA A 3 12.11 -8.14 -0.20
N VAL A 4 12.72 -9.27 0.17
CA VAL A 4 13.05 -9.57 1.57
C VAL A 4 14.11 -8.62 2.08
N ALA A 5 15.24 -8.46 1.36
CA ALA A 5 16.31 -7.56 1.74
C ALA A 5 15.83 -6.11 1.85
N TYR A 6 14.96 -5.70 0.94
CA TYR A 6 14.38 -4.36 0.94
C TYR A 6 13.45 -4.14 2.15
N ALA A 7 12.61 -5.11 2.47
CA ALA A 7 11.77 -5.05 3.65
C ALA A 7 12.57 -5.09 4.95
N GLN A 8 13.65 -5.90 5.02
CA GLN A 8 14.55 -5.91 6.17
C GLN A 8 15.15 -4.53 6.47
N GLN A 9 15.43 -3.77 5.43
CA GLN A 9 16.01 -2.43 5.58
C GLN A 9 14.96 -1.37 5.96
N PHE A 10 13.73 -1.47 5.46
CA PHE A 10 12.79 -0.35 5.46
C PHE A 10 11.44 -0.63 6.12
N ALA A 11 11.11 -1.87 6.52
CA ALA A 11 9.80 -2.16 7.08
C ALA A 11 9.58 -1.62 8.52
N GLY A 12 10.63 -1.12 9.18
CA GLY A 12 10.53 -0.52 10.51
C GLY A 12 10.08 -1.50 11.60
N ILE A 13 10.41 -2.79 11.45
CA ILE A 13 10.13 -3.85 12.44
C ILE A 13 11.31 -4.03 13.38
N ASP A 14 11.04 -4.48 14.61
CA ASP A 14 12.06 -4.60 15.67
C ASP A 14 13.17 -5.60 15.31
N ASN A 15 12.83 -6.70 14.63
CA ASN A 15 13.78 -7.74 14.24
C ASN A 15 13.76 -7.99 12.72
N PRO A 16 14.37 -7.13 11.91
CA PRO A 16 14.34 -7.27 10.44
C PRO A 16 14.90 -8.60 9.92
N SER A 17 15.88 -9.20 10.61
CA SER A 17 16.48 -10.49 10.25
C SER A 17 15.53 -11.69 10.37
N GLU A 18 14.37 -11.52 10.98
CA GLU A 18 13.31 -12.53 11.02
C GLU A 18 12.53 -12.63 9.70
N LEU A 19 12.57 -11.59 8.86
CA LEU A 19 12.00 -11.63 7.52
C LEU A 19 12.84 -12.55 6.62
N VAL A 20 12.26 -13.64 6.15
CA VAL A 20 13.03 -14.71 5.49
C VAL A 20 12.49 -15.13 4.12
N SER A 21 11.26 -14.78 3.80
CA SER A 21 10.66 -15.14 2.51
C SER A 21 9.71 -14.06 2.00
N ALA A 22 9.49 -14.07 0.69
CA ALA A 22 8.52 -13.21 0.04
C ALA A 22 7.71 -14.02 -0.96
N GLN A 23 6.42 -13.71 -1.06
CA GLN A 23 5.51 -14.30 -2.03
C GLN A 23 4.81 -13.20 -2.81
N GLU A 24 4.83 -13.32 -4.14
CA GLU A 24 4.10 -12.40 -5.00
C GLU A 24 2.59 -12.61 -4.88
N VAL A 25 1.84 -11.50 -4.79
CA VAL A 25 0.38 -11.48 -4.89
C VAL A 25 0.01 -11.36 -6.36
N GLY A 26 -0.49 -12.45 -6.95
CA GLY A 26 -0.51 -12.67 -8.38
C GLY A 26 -1.59 -11.96 -9.23
N ASP A 27 -2.50 -11.15 -8.65
CA ASP A 27 -3.60 -10.53 -9.40
C ASP A 27 -3.39 -9.05 -9.77
N GLY A 28 -2.17 -8.53 -9.55
CA GLY A 28 -1.82 -7.16 -9.86
C GLY A 28 -1.47 -6.94 -11.34
N ASN A 29 -2.28 -6.15 -12.07
CA ASN A 29 -2.03 -5.84 -13.48
C ASN A 29 -1.06 -4.68 -13.73
N LEU A 30 -0.77 -3.86 -12.71
CA LEU A 30 -0.02 -2.62 -12.83
C LEU A 30 1.24 -2.58 -11.99
N ASN A 31 1.32 -3.40 -10.95
CA ASN A 31 2.40 -3.39 -9.98
C ASN A 31 2.81 -4.83 -9.65
N LEU A 32 4.06 -4.99 -9.24
CA LEU A 32 4.52 -6.16 -8.50
C LEU A 32 4.21 -5.91 -7.02
N VAL A 33 3.57 -6.86 -6.37
CA VAL A 33 3.22 -6.78 -4.95
C VAL A 33 3.71 -8.05 -4.27
N PHE A 34 4.51 -7.91 -3.23
CA PHE A 34 5.07 -9.01 -2.47
C PHE A 34 4.63 -8.90 -1.01
N LYS A 35 4.09 -9.99 -0.46
CA LYS A 35 4.00 -10.19 0.99
C LYS A 35 5.34 -10.70 1.49
N VAL A 36 5.85 -10.12 2.56
CA VAL A 36 7.11 -10.52 3.18
C VAL A 36 6.83 -11.15 4.54
N PHE A 37 7.33 -12.37 4.72
CA PHE A 37 7.02 -13.23 5.85
C PHE A 37 8.20 -13.40 6.79
N ASP A 38 7.89 -13.53 8.07
CA ASP A 38 8.83 -13.94 9.10
C ASP A 38 9.04 -15.46 9.11
N ARG A 39 9.91 -15.93 10.02
CA ARG A 39 10.21 -17.36 10.20
C ARG A 39 9.01 -18.18 10.66
N GLN A 40 8.02 -17.57 11.27
CA GLN A 40 6.77 -18.19 11.71
C GLN A 40 5.74 -18.25 10.58
N GLY A 41 6.04 -17.70 9.41
CA GLY A 41 5.12 -17.65 8.28
C GLY A 41 4.06 -16.57 8.39
N VAL A 42 4.26 -15.59 9.28
CA VAL A 42 3.37 -14.44 9.43
C VAL A 42 3.82 -13.33 8.49
N SER A 43 2.90 -12.78 7.68
CA SER A 43 3.18 -11.63 6.83
C SER A 43 3.36 -10.37 7.67
N ARG A 44 4.46 -9.66 7.47
CA ARG A 44 4.86 -8.51 8.29
C ARG A 44 4.95 -7.21 7.52
N ALA A 45 5.13 -7.28 6.22
CA ALA A 45 5.23 -6.11 5.37
C ALA A 45 4.79 -6.43 3.95
N ILE A 46 4.41 -5.39 3.23
CA ILE A 46 4.17 -5.42 1.79
C ILE A 46 5.26 -4.61 1.10
N VAL A 47 5.86 -5.19 0.05
CA VAL A 47 6.72 -4.47 -0.89
C VAL A 47 5.97 -4.36 -2.21
N LYS A 48 5.72 -3.13 -2.66
CA LYS A 48 4.98 -2.84 -3.88
C LYS A 48 5.85 -2.04 -4.82
N GLN A 49 6.03 -2.53 -6.05
CA GLN A 49 6.79 -1.86 -7.10
C GLN A 49 5.92 -1.53 -8.30
N ALA A 50 5.97 -0.30 -8.75
CA ALA A 50 5.31 0.11 -9.98
C ALA A 50 6.13 -0.32 -11.21
N LEU A 51 5.42 -0.79 -12.24
CA LEU A 51 6.03 -1.10 -13.54
C LEU A 51 5.77 0.04 -14.53
N PRO A 52 6.70 0.30 -15.47
CA PRO A 52 6.53 1.36 -16.48
C PRO A 52 5.56 0.99 -17.61
N TYR A 53 4.77 -0.08 -17.42
CA TYR A 53 3.79 -0.58 -18.40
C TYR A 53 2.68 -1.38 -17.71
N VAL A 54 1.60 -1.63 -18.46
CA VAL A 54 0.53 -2.55 -18.02
C VAL A 54 1.02 -3.99 -18.15
N ARG A 55 1.13 -4.71 -17.06
CA ARG A 55 1.76 -6.04 -16.98
C ARG A 55 1.14 -7.08 -17.92
N CYS A 56 -0.18 -7.11 -18.05
CA CYS A 56 -0.86 -8.08 -18.91
C CYS A 56 -0.75 -7.77 -20.41
N VAL A 57 -0.33 -6.54 -20.78
CA VAL A 57 -0.17 -6.10 -22.18
C VAL A 57 1.29 -5.96 -22.56
N GLY A 58 2.17 -5.69 -21.59
CA GLY A 58 3.60 -5.47 -21.78
C GLY A 58 3.94 -4.05 -22.19
N GLU A 59 5.15 -3.85 -22.72
CA GLU A 59 5.73 -2.54 -23.04
C GLU A 59 4.97 -1.73 -24.10
N SER A 60 4.08 -2.38 -24.87
CA SER A 60 3.21 -1.70 -25.83
C SER A 60 2.17 -0.77 -25.21
N TRP A 61 1.94 -0.89 -23.87
CA TRP A 61 1.09 0.02 -23.12
C TRP A 61 1.89 0.66 -21.97
N PRO A 62 2.61 1.74 -22.26
CA PRO A 62 3.45 2.40 -21.26
C PRO A 62 2.62 3.11 -20.20
N LEU A 63 3.15 3.11 -18.96
CA LEU A 63 2.59 3.83 -17.82
C LEU A 63 3.68 4.66 -17.14
N THR A 64 3.33 5.85 -16.70
CA THR A 64 4.24 6.66 -15.89
C THR A 64 4.47 6.05 -14.51
N LEU A 65 5.72 6.04 -14.05
CA LEU A 65 6.08 5.66 -12.68
C LEU A 65 5.68 6.73 -11.66
N ASP A 66 5.36 7.94 -12.11
CA ASP A 66 4.91 9.05 -11.27
C ASP A 66 3.64 8.72 -10.46
N ARG A 67 2.83 7.78 -10.96
CA ARG A 67 1.67 7.25 -10.22
C ARG A 67 2.04 6.65 -8.86
N ALA A 68 3.21 6.00 -8.75
CA ALA A 68 3.67 5.44 -7.48
C ALA A 68 4.09 6.54 -6.49
N ARG A 69 4.74 7.59 -6.99
CA ARG A 69 5.07 8.77 -6.19
C ARG A 69 3.81 9.46 -5.66
N LEU A 70 2.84 9.70 -6.53
CA LEU A 70 1.56 10.32 -6.15
C LEU A 70 0.80 9.45 -5.14
N GLU A 71 0.75 8.13 -5.35
CA GLU A 71 0.14 7.19 -4.41
C GLU A 71 0.81 7.26 -3.04
N ALA A 72 2.15 7.16 -2.99
CA ALA A 72 2.90 7.21 -1.74
C ALA A 72 2.68 8.53 -0.99
N GLN A 73 2.79 9.67 -1.68
CA GLN A 73 2.58 10.99 -1.09
C GLN A 73 1.15 11.16 -0.56
N THR A 74 0.16 10.70 -1.31
CA THR A 74 -1.25 10.75 -0.89
C THR A 74 -1.49 9.90 0.35
N LEU A 75 -0.99 8.66 0.38
CA LEU A 75 -1.14 7.77 1.53
C LEU A 75 -0.43 8.32 2.78
N ILE A 76 0.77 8.89 2.62
CA ILE A 76 1.49 9.53 3.73
C ILE A 76 0.70 10.72 4.29
N ALA A 77 0.18 11.59 3.41
CA ALA A 77 -0.62 12.75 3.83
C ALA A 77 -1.92 12.33 4.50
N HIS A 78 -2.64 11.35 3.94
CA HIS A 78 -3.88 10.84 4.53
C HIS A 78 -3.64 10.14 5.87
N TYR A 79 -2.54 9.39 6.01
CA TYR A 79 -2.18 8.75 7.26
C TYR A 79 -1.99 9.74 8.42
N GLN A 80 -1.48 10.94 8.15
CA GLN A 80 -1.33 11.99 9.15
C GLN A 80 -2.67 12.45 9.74
N HIS A 81 -3.75 12.41 8.95
CA HIS A 81 -5.07 12.87 9.34
C HIS A 81 -6.02 11.75 9.73
N SER A 82 -5.84 10.56 9.19
CA SER A 82 -6.73 9.41 9.38
C SER A 82 -5.96 8.09 9.44
N PRO A 83 -5.07 7.89 10.43
CA PRO A 83 -4.22 6.69 10.51
C PRO A 83 -5.02 5.40 10.67
N GLN A 84 -6.20 5.46 11.28
CA GLN A 84 -7.08 4.31 11.48
C GLN A 84 -7.78 3.83 10.20
N HIS A 85 -7.73 4.61 9.11
CA HIS A 85 -8.38 4.29 7.84
C HIS A 85 -7.41 4.29 6.66
N THR A 86 -6.12 4.49 6.90
CA THR A 86 -5.11 4.60 5.84
C THR A 86 -3.94 3.70 6.14
N VAL A 87 -3.46 2.97 5.15
CA VAL A 87 -2.28 2.13 5.25
C VAL A 87 -1.03 2.97 5.55
N LYS A 88 -0.20 2.50 6.48
CA LYS A 88 1.07 3.14 6.79
C LYS A 88 2.11 2.84 5.73
N ILE A 89 2.75 3.88 5.18
CA ILE A 89 3.93 3.75 4.34
C ILE A 89 5.16 3.86 5.23
N HIS A 90 6.00 2.82 5.24
CA HIS A 90 7.26 2.80 5.99
C HIS A 90 8.37 3.48 5.19
N HIS A 91 8.41 3.25 3.89
CA HIS A 91 9.41 3.82 2.98
C HIS A 91 8.88 3.93 1.56
N PHE A 92 9.36 4.92 0.82
CA PHE A 92 9.14 5.06 -0.62
C PHE A 92 10.45 5.46 -1.30
N ASP A 93 10.84 4.68 -2.30
CA ASP A 93 11.99 4.94 -3.17
C ASP A 93 11.49 5.46 -4.53
N PRO A 94 11.74 6.73 -4.86
CA PRO A 94 11.28 7.32 -6.10
C PRO A 94 12.04 6.82 -7.35
N GLU A 95 13.30 6.38 -7.19
CA GLU A 95 14.12 5.91 -8.32
C GLU A 95 13.67 4.52 -8.77
N LEU A 96 13.41 3.63 -7.82
CA LEU A 96 12.93 2.27 -8.07
C LEU A 96 11.40 2.19 -8.18
N ALA A 97 10.69 3.27 -7.88
CA ALA A 97 9.23 3.32 -7.76
C ALA A 97 8.68 2.21 -6.84
N VAL A 98 9.38 1.97 -5.72
CA VAL A 98 9.08 0.93 -4.72
C VAL A 98 8.59 1.58 -3.45
N MET A 99 7.55 1.01 -2.85
CA MET A 99 7.10 1.35 -1.50
C MET A 99 7.08 0.12 -0.60
N VAL A 100 7.47 0.33 0.66
CA VAL A 100 7.31 -0.62 1.76
C VAL A 100 6.18 -0.10 2.63
N MET A 101 5.19 -0.94 2.88
CA MET A 101 3.99 -0.57 3.62
C MET A 101 3.60 -1.66 4.61
N GLU A 102 2.76 -1.30 5.58
CA GLU A 102 2.21 -2.26 6.53
C GLU A 102 1.39 -3.35 5.83
N ASP A 103 1.35 -4.52 6.43
CA ASP A 103 0.51 -5.63 5.97
C ASP A 103 -0.88 -5.53 6.63
N LEU A 104 -1.91 -5.56 5.80
CA LEU A 104 -3.31 -5.58 6.21
C LEU A 104 -3.96 -6.94 5.94
N SER A 105 -3.18 -8.04 5.97
CA SER A 105 -3.68 -9.40 5.68
C SER A 105 -4.69 -9.93 6.69
N ASP A 106 -4.80 -9.30 7.86
CA ASP A 106 -5.85 -9.53 8.87
C ASP A 106 -7.19 -8.86 8.51
N HIS A 107 -7.19 -7.98 7.49
CA HIS A 107 -8.39 -7.32 6.98
C HIS A 107 -9.00 -8.11 5.82
N ARG A 108 -10.30 -7.95 5.64
CA ARG A 108 -11.03 -8.53 4.50
C ARG A 108 -11.14 -7.52 3.36
N ILE A 109 -11.03 -8.01 2.13
CA ILE A 109 -11.25 -7.19 0.94
C ILE A 109 -12.74 -6.90 0.81
N TRP A 110 -13.14 -5.65 1.08
CA TRP A 110 -14.55 -5.24 1.11
C TRP A 110 -15.31 -5.53 -0.19
N ARG A 111 -14.66 -5.42 -1.35
CA ARG A 111 -15.27 -5.80 -2.63
C ARG A 111 -15.78 -7.25 -2.63
N GLY A 112 -14.98 -8.19 -2.11
CA GLY A 112 -15.37 -9.59 -1.99
C GLY A 112 -16.56 -9.79 -1.06
N GLU A 113 -16.56 -9.10 0.06
CA GLU A 113 -17.64 -9.15 1.04
C GLU A 113 -18.95 -8.56 0.49
N LEU A 114 -18.86 -7.46 -0.27
CA LEU A 114 -20.05 -6.89 -0.96
C LEU A 114 -20.64 -7.86 -2.00
N ILE A 115 -19.79 -8.54 -2.78
CA ILE A 115 -20.23 -9.57 -3.74
C ILE A 115 -20.91 -10.73 -3.01
N ALA A 116 -20.41 -11.10 -1.83
CA ALA A 116 -20.97 -12.13 -0.96
C ALA A 116 -22.20 -11.65 -0.15
N ASN A 117 -22.69 -10.42 -0.38
CA ASN A 117 -23.78 -9.79 0.37
C ASN A 117 -23.56 -9.71 1.89
N VAL A 118 -22.31 -9.57 2.32
CA VAL A 118 -21.99 -9.37 3.74
C VAL A 118 -22.21 -7.90 4.08
N TYR A 119 -23.03 -7.65 5.10
CA TYR A 119 -23.36 -6.31 5.56
C TYR A 119 -22.45 -5.89 6.72
N TYR A 120 -21.81 -4.73 6.55
CA TYR A 120 -20.99 -4.08 7.56
C TYR A 120 -21.66 -2.78 8.02
N PRO A 121 -22.34 -2.75 9.17
CA PRO A 121 -23.17 -1.61 9.60
C PRO A 121 -22.36 -0.33 9.81
N GLN A 122 -21.06 -0.43 10.07
CA GLN A 122 -20.20 0.74 10.32
C GLN A 122 -19.45 1.21 9.08
N ALA A 123 -19.48 0.47 7.95
CA ALA A 123 -18.65 0.77 6.77
C ALA A 123 -18.94 2.17 6.20
N ALA A 124 -20.21 2.56 6.11
CA ALA A 124 -20.59 3.89 5.61
C ALA A 124 -20.08 5.01 6.52
N ARG A 125 -20.12 4.83 7.84
CA ARG A 125 -19.58 5.78 8.81
C ARG A 125 -18.07 5.88 8.70
N GLN A 126 -17.36 4.76 8.69
CA GLN A 126 -15.90 4.72 8.57
C GLN A 126 -15.43 5.36 7.27
N LEU A 127 -16.14 5.11 6.16
CA LEU A 127 -15.85 5.77 4.89
C LEU A 127 -16.09 7.29 4.97
N GLY A 128 -17.18 7.71 5.61
CA GLY A 128 -17.47 9.12 5.85
C GLY A 128 -16.39 9.81 6.71
N ASP A 129 -15.95 9.15 7.78
CA ASP A 129 -14.87 9.61 8.64
C ASP A 129 -13.55 9.76 7.86
N TYR A 130 -13.20 8.77 7.03
CA TYR A 130 -12.04 8.85 6.16
C TYR A 130 -12.13 10.00 5.15
N LEU A 131 -13.27 10.18 4.48
CA LEU A 131 -13.48 11.28 3.54
C LEU A 131 -13.37 12.64 4.22
N ALA A 132 -13.92 12.78 5.43
CA ALA A 132 -13.85 14.01 6.20
C ALA A 132 -12.42 14.30 6.68
N GLN A 133 -11.72 13.32 7.24
CA GLN A 133 -10.40 13.51 7.83
C GLN A 133 -9.28 13.48 6.77
N GLY A 134 -9.29 12.50 5.88
CA GLY A 134 -8.25 12.34 4.86
C GLY A 134 -8.39 13.35 3.73
N LEU A 135 -9.52 13.35 3.02
CA LEU A 135 -9.67 14.18 1.82
C LEU A 135 -9.95 15.63 2.13
N PHE A 136 -10.79 15.93 3.14
CA PHE A 136 -11.13 17.31 3.45
C PHE A 136 -9.92 18.09 3.97
N HIS A 137 -9.12 17.52 4.86
CA HIS A 137 -7.95 18.19 5.44
C HIS A 137 -6.74 18.26 4.50
N THR A 138 -6.70 17.49 3.44
CA THR A 138 -5.61 17.52 2.43
C THR A 138 -5.95 18.36 1.19
N ARG A 139 -7.12 19.00 1.15
CA ARG A 139 -7.50 19.90 0.05
C ARG A 139 -6.71 21.22 0.08
N ASP A 140 -6.68 21.94 -1.04
CA ASP A 140 -5.93 23.18 -1.26
C ASP A 140 -6.13 24.27 -0.20
N PHE A 141 -7.28 24.29 0.49
CA PHE A 141 -7.54 25.27 1.56
C PHE A 141 -6.71 25.04 2.83
N TYR A 142 -6.15 23.85 3.01
CA TYR A 142 -5.38 23.46 4.19
C TYR A 142 -3.91 23.23 3.90
N LEU A 143 -3.56 22.94 2.67
CA LEU A 143 -2.17 22.80 2.27
C LEU A 143 -1.66 24.15 1.77
N PRO A 144 -0.47 24.59 2.24
CA PRO A 144 0.15 25.78 1.66
C PRO A 144 0.43 25.51 0.17
N PRO A 145 0.33 26.51 -0.69
CA PRO A 145 0.72 26.37 -2.09
C PRO A 145 2.19 25.93 -2.17
N PRO A 146 2.56 25.15 -3.20
CA PRO A 146 3.92 24.69 -3.39
C PRO A 146 4.91 25.83 -3.62
#